data_447d9657cf343ce7662e66240b0ae072
#
_entry.id   447d9657cf343ce7662e66240b0ae072
#
_cell.length_a   1.000
_cell.length_b   1.000
_cell.length_c   1.000
_cell.angle_alpha   90.00
_cell.angle_beta   90.00
_cell.angle_gamma   90.00
#
_symmetry.space_group_name_H-M   'P 1'
#
loop_
_entity.id
_entity.type
_entity.pdbx_description
1 polymer ?
#
loop_
_entity_poly.entity_id
_entity_poly.type
_entity_poly.pdbx_seq_one_letter_code
_entity_poly.pdbx_strand_id
1 'polypeptide(L)'
;MDFTVIAEANGDSLHPTTYQLIGAAASMGSNPTVICPNGTGAEEAATINGVEKVISVNGDCFNIFDGGAWASSLSSLCGDIILISASPNGREIGSRIAAKKDIPVIQDVTSMTEGITVSRPIYSGKAMESLTVTGSAVITLRPNSFEAALAENNAPINVVDQSADVKISIQEAINKASERLDVTEADIIISGGRGMGTIENFSHLEEIADTIGAAVGASRAVVDEWGMPHRMQVGQTGKTVTPSLYIAVGISGAIQHLAGM
;
A
#
# COMPACT_ATOMS: atom_id res chain seq x y z
N MET A 1 -5.59 12.50 -19.88
CA MET A 1 -6.24 11.89 -18.70
C MET A 1 -5.54 12.42 -17.47
N ASP A 2 -6.32 12.92 -16.52
CA ASP A 2 -5.77 13.52 -15.31
C ASP A 2 -5.51 12.44 -14.27
N PHE A 3 -4.26 12.34 -13.81
CA PHE A 3 -3.88 11.39 -12.78
C PHE A 3 -4.06 12.00 -11.39
N THR A 4 -4.62 11.22 -10.50
CA THR A 4 -4.73 11.53 -9.07
C THR A 4 -4.07 10.43 -8.27
N VAL A 5 -3.20 10.80 -7.36
CA VAL A 5 -2.64 9.89 -6.35
C VAL A 5 -3.34 10.19 -5.02
N ILE A 6 -3.91 9.17 -4.40
CA ILE A 6 -4.39 9.28 -3.02
C ILE A 6 -3.26 8.81 -2.12
N ALA A 7 -2.72 9.74 -1.34
CA ALA A 7 -1.62 9.47 -0.42
C ALA A 7 -2.06 8.59 0.75
N GLU A 8 -1.16 7.73 1.18
CA GLU A 8 -1.29 6.98 2.42
C GLU A 8 -0.30 7.55 3.46
N ALA A 9 -0.73 7.65 4.69
CA ALA A 9 0.08 8.17 5.79
C ALA A 9 0.73 7.04 6.59
N ASN A 10 1.92 7.31 7.11
CA ASN A 10 2.61 6.50 8.11
C ASN A 10 2.97 7.41 9.31
N GLY A 11 2.11 7.42 10.32
CA GLY A 11 2.19 8.42 11.39
C GLY A 11 1.94 9.83 10.84
N ASP A 12 2.89 10.74 11.06
CA ASP A 12 2.83 12.13 10.62
C ASP A 12 3.45 12.39 9.23
N SER A 13 4.00 11.36 8.60
CA SER A 13 4.69 11.44 7.31
C SER A 13 3.96 10.63 6.21
N LEU A 14 4.44 10.73 4.98
CA LEU A 14 3.95 9.92 3.88
C LEU A 14 4.43 8.47 4.03
N HIS A 15 3.52 7.54 3.71
CA HIS A 15 3.91 6.16 3.52
C HIS A 15 4.81 6.03 2.27
N PRO A 16 5.90 5.21 2.30
CA PRO A 16 6.81 5.05 1.16
C PRO A 16 6.13 4.68 -0.16
N THR A 17 5.00 3.96 -0.12
CA THR A 17 4.22 3.64 -1.31
C THR A 17 3.70 4.87 -2.06
N THR A 18 3.47 6.00 -1.37
CA THR A 18 3.02 7.24 -2.04
C THR A 18 4.05 7.73 -3.05
N TYR A 19 5.34 7.64 -2.75
CA TYR A 19 6.43 7.96 -3.69
C TYR A 19 6.41 7.05 -4.93
N GLN A 20 6.07 5.77 -4.73
CA GLN A 20 5.96 4.79 -5.82
C GLN A 20 4.74 5.06 -6.70
N LEU A 21 3.61 5.47 -6.11
CA LEU A 21 2.40 5.87 -6.85
C LEU A 21 2.69 7.09 -7.75
N ILE A 22 3.43 8.07 -7.24
CA ILE A 22 3.85 9.26 -7.98
C ILE A 22 4.83 8.86 -9.08
N GLY A 23 5.81 8.00 -8.79
CA GLY A 23 6.75 7.47 -9.77
C GLY A 23 6.06 6.71 -10.91
N ALA A 24 5.05 5.92 -10.58
CA ALA A 24 4.23 5.22 -11.58
C ALA A 24 3.46 6.20 -12.48
N ALA A 25 2.88 7.28 -11.95
CA ALA A 25 2.24 8.32 -12.76
C ALA A 25 3.26 9.03 -13.66
N ALA A 26 4.41 9.39 -13.10
CA ALA A 26 5.49 10.06 -13.84
C ALA A 26 6.04 9.19 -15.00
N SER A 27 6.14 7.87 -14.80
CA SER A 27 6.56 6.93 -15.87
C SER A 27 5.57 6.88 -17.04
N MET A 28 4.31 7.28 -16.81
CA MET A 28 3.29 7.45 -17.86
C MET A 28 3.33 8.84 -18.52
N GLY A 29 4.32 9.66 -18.20
CA GLY A 29 4.43 11.03 -18.69
C GLY A 29 3.39 11.99 -18.11
N SER A 30 2.84 11.66 -16.93
CA SER A 30 1.82 12.47 -16.23
C SER A 30 2.36 13.08 -14.95
N ASN A 31 1.94 14.30 -14.67
CA ASN A 31 2.18 14.97 -13.40
C ASN A 31 0.88 14.86 -12.56
N PRO A 32 0.83 13.98 -11.56
CA PRO A 32 -0.39 13.74 -10.82
C PRO A 32 -0.74 14.87 -9.85
N THR A 33 -2.03 15.07 -9.60
CA THR A 33 -2.50 15.71 -8.39
C THR A 33 -2.41 14.74 -7.23
N VAL A 34 -1.76 15.13 -6.13
CA VAL A 34 -1.67 14.30 -4.92
C VAL A 34 -2.69 14.78 -3.90
N ILE A 35 -3.54 13.88 -3.44
CA ILE A 35 -4.53 14.15 -2.39
C ILE A 35 -4.00 13.59 -1.08
N CYS A 36 -3.85 14.45 -0.07
CA CYS A 36 -3.40 14.10 1.28
C CYS A 36 -4.58 14.16 2.26
N PRO A 37 -5.20 13.03 2.63
CA PRO A 37 -6.26 12.99 3.63
C PRO A 37 -5.75 13.48 4.99
N ASN A 38 -6.57 14.26 5.69
CA ASN A 38 -6.22 14.94 6.95
C ASN A 38 -4.98 15.86 6.87
N GLY A 39 -4.60 16.26 5.65
CA GLY A 39 -3.41 17.10 5.42
C GLY A 39 -2.07 16.40 5.71
N THR A 40 -2.08 15.14 6.15
CA THR A 40 -0.86 14.42 6.54
C THR A 40 0.09 14.25 5.37
N GLY A 41 1.34 14.67 5.55
CA GLY A 41 2.38 14.57 4.52
C GLY A 41 2.22 15.52 3.33
N ALA A 42 1.34 16.53 3.38
CA ALA A 42 1.10 17.42 2.25
C ALA A 42 2.35 18.24 1.86
N GLU A 43 3.10 18.74 2.83
CA GLU A 43 4.36 19.45 2.58
C GLU A 43 5.41 18.53 1.96
N GLU A 44 5.50 17.30 2.45
CA GLU A 44 6.39 16.27 1.93
C GLU A 44 6.00 15.89 0.49
N ALA A 45 4.71 15.68 0.21
CA ALA A 45 4.20 15.39 -1.13
C ALA A 45 4.53 16.51 -2.14
N ALA A 46 4.50 17.76 -1.71
CA ALA A 46 4.81 18.91 -2.56
C ALA A 46 6.28 18.93 -3.01
N THR A 47 7.19 18.29 -2.28
CA THR A 47 8.61 18.21 -2.65
C THR A 47 8.91 17.10 -3.67
N ILE A 48 7.97 16.19 -3.92
CA ILE A 48 8.22 15.01 -4.78
C ILE A 48 8.19 15.41 -6.25
N ASN A 49 9.21 15.00 -7.00
CA ASN A 49 9.34 15.31 -8.41
C ASN A 49 8.19 14.72 -9.24
N GLY A 50 7.67 15.51 -10.19
CA GLY A 50 6.54 15.13 -11.03
C GLY A 50 5.17 15.48 -10.47
N VAL A 51 5.05 15.92 -9.22
CA VAL A 51 3.76 16.36 -8.65
C VAL A 51 3.36 17.72 -9.25
N GLU A 52 2.16 17.79 -9.83
CA GLU A 52 1.60 19.05 -10.35
C GLU A 52 1.12 19.97 -9.23
N LYS A 53 0.33 19.41 -8.31
CA LYS A 53 -0.22 20.10 -7.14
C LYS A 53 -0.59 19.10 -6.06
N VAL A 54 -0.66 19.59 -4.83
CA VAL A 54 -1.13 18.83 -3.67
C VAL A 54 -2.47 19.40 -3.21
N ILE A 55 -3.41 18.53 -2.88
CA ILE A 55 -4.66 18.87 -2.21
C ILE A 55 -4.59 18.35 -0.79
N SER A 56 -4.38 19.24 0.18
CA SER A 56 -4.46 18.95 1.60
C SER A 56 -5.94 18.96 2.01
N VAL A 57 -6.49 17.80 2.34
CA VAL A 57 -7.92 17.67 2.64
C VAL A 57 -8.12 17.60 4.14
N ASN A 58 -8.77 18.62 4.73
CA ASN A 58 -9.08 18.63 6.15
C ASN A 58 -10.52 18.17 6.39
N GLY A 59 -10.78 17.61 7.57
CA GLY A 59 -12.13 17.24 8.00
C GLY A 59 -12.14 16.22 9.12
N ASP A 60 -13.12 16.35 10.02
CA ASP A 60 -13.25 15.44 11.17
C ASP A 60 -13.50 13.98 10.76
N CYS A 61 -14.00 13.76 9.53
CA CYS A 61 -14.21 12.42 8.98
C CYS A 61 -12.90 11.64 8.76
N PHE A 62 -11.74 12.30 8.79
CA PHE A 62 -10.43 11.68 8.64
C PHE A 62 -9.77 11.30 9.97
N ASN A 63 -10.33 11.69 11.11
CA ASN A 63 -9.80 11.35 12.43
C ASN A 63 -9.90 9.85 12.75
N ILE A 64 -10.84 9.15 12.11
CA ILE A 64 -11.03 7.71 12.22
C ILE A 64 -11.12 7.16 10.80
N PHE A 65 -10.46 6.02 10.54
CA PHE A 65 -10.56 5.38 9.25
C PHE A 65 -11.96 4.76 9.06
N ASP A 66 -12.78 5.41 8.23
CA ASP A 66 -14.03 4.88 7.69
C ASP A 66 -13.95 4.98 6.17
N GLY A 67 -13.73 3.85 5.49
CA GLY A 67 -13.56 3.83 4.04
C GLY A 67 -14.75 4.42 3.28
N GLY A 68 -15.96 4.36 3.85
CA GLY A 68 -17.15 4.97 3.25
C GLY A 68 -17.15 6.50 3.35
N ALA A 69 -16.82 7.04 4.52
CA ALA A 69 -16.69 8.47 4.76
C ALA A 69 -15.53 9.07 3.93
N TRP A 70 -14.35 8.41 3.96
CA TRP A 70 -13.18 8.81 3.19
C TRP A 70 -13.46 8.83 1.68
N ALA A 71 -14.01 7.74 1.13
CA ALA A 71 -14.36 7.69 -0.28
C ALA A 71 -15.40 8.77 -0.68
N SER A 72 -16.33 9.09 0.22
CA SER A 72 -17.33 10.14 -0.03
C SER A 72 -16.71 11.52 -0.10
N SER A 73 -15.77 11.83 0.79
CA SER A 73 -15.08 13.11 0.84
C SER A 73 -14.09 13.28 -0.32
N LEU A 74 -13.42 12.21 -0.74
CA LEU A 74 -12.34 12.28 -1.71
C LEU A 74 -12.81 12.15 -3.17
N SER A 75 -13.92 11.47 -3.44
CA SER A 75 -14.34 11.10 -4.81
C SER A 75 -14.52 12.29 -5.75
N SER A 76 -15.00 13.44 -5.26
CA SER A 76 -15.19 14.66 -6.06
C SER A 76 -13.89 15.38 -6.42
N LEU A 77 -12.79 15.09 -5.72
CA LEU A 77 -11.48 15.68 -5.92
C LEU A 77 -10.62 14.88 -6.91
N CYS A 78 -11.04 13.65 -7.23
CA CYS A 78 -10.29 12.73 -8.08
C CYS A 78 -10.55 12.97 -9.57
N GLY A 79 -9.48 12.95 -10.37
CA GLY A 79 -9.50 12.99 -11.84
C GLY A 79 -9.90 11.66 -12.48
N ASP A 80 -9.36 11.42 -13.69
CA ASP A 80 -9.71 10.25 -14.51
C ASP A 80 -9.06 8.97 -14.00
N ILE A 81 -7.74 8.99 -13.82
CA ILE A 81 -6.96 7.84 -13.36
C ILE A 81 -6.58 8.05 -11.90
N ILE A 82 -7.06 7.17 -11.06
CA ILE A 82 -6.86 7.26 -9.61
C ILE A 82 -5.91 6.16 -9.19
N LEU A 83 -4.72 6.54 -8.74
CA LEU A 83 -3.71 5.62 -8.20
C LEU A 83 -3.79 5.64 -6.68
N ILE A 84 -3.82 4.46 -6.09
CA ILE A 84 -3.82 4.27 -4.64
C ILE A 84 -3.03 3.00 -4.28
N SER A 85 -2.49 2.91 -3.08
CA SER A 85 -1.79 1.70 -2.62
C SER A 85 -2.70 0.48 -2.58
N ALA A 86 -2.18 -0.70 -2.90
CA ALA A 86 -2.88 -1.97 -2.70
C ALA A 86 -2.89 -2.43 -1.23
N SER A 87 -2.70 -1.51 -0.28
CA SER A 87 -2.92 -1.73 1.15
C SER A 87 -4.39 -2.09 1.46
N PRO A 88 -4.71 -2.67 2.61
CA PRO A 88 -6.11 -2.91 3.00
C PRO A 88 -6.97 -1.65 2.94
N ASN A 89 -6.47 -0.53 3.45
CA ASN A 89 -7.19 0.75 3.44
C ASN A 89 -7.33 1.30 2.02
N GLY A 90 -6.24 1.27 1.23
CA GLY A 90 -6.27 1.76 -0.14
C GLY A 90 -7.20 0.95 -1.05
N ARG A 91 -7.24 -0.36 -0.91
CA ARG A 91 -8.20 -1.23 -1.63
C ARG A 91 -9.64 -0.90 -1.26
N GLU A 92 -9.94 -0.65 0.02
CA GLU A 92 -11.28 -0.29 0.46
C GLU A 92 -11.69 1.09 -0.09
N ILE A 93 -10.87 2.12 0.10
CA ILE A 93 -11.14 3.48 -0.39
C ILE A 93 -11.29 3.45 -1.91
N GLY A 94 -10.34 2.85 -2.62
CA GLY A 94 -10.33 2.79 -4.08
C GLY A 94 -11.57 2.09 -4.65
N SER A 95 -11.96 0.95 -4.09
CA SER A 95 -13.17 0.23 -4.52
C SER A 95 -14.44 1.03 -4.28
N ARG A 96 -14.54 1.75 -3.16
CA ARG A 96 -15.69 2.61 -2.85
C ARG A 96 -15.76 3.86 -3.74
N ILE A 97 -14.62 4.47 -4.06
CA ILE A 97 -14.55 5.58 -5.04
C ILE A 97 -14.97 5.09 -6.41
N ALA A 98 -14.46 3.94 -6.86
CA ALA A 98 -14.81 3.34 -8.14
C ALA A 98 -16.33 3.11 -8.26
N ALA A 99 -16.94 2.53 -7.22
CA ALA A 99 -18.39 2.31 -7.17
C ALA A 99 -19.18 3.63 -7.19
N LYS A 100 -18.71 4.69 -6.50
CA LYS A 100 -19.37 6.00 -6.49
C LYS A 100 -19.29 6.73 -7.83
N LYS A 101 -18.17 6.57 -8.54
CA LYS A 101 -17.93 7.19 -9.85
C LYS A 101 -18.43 6.35 -11.02
N ASP A 102 -18.93 5.14 -10.75
CA ASP A 102 -19.32 4.13 -11.75
C ASP A 102 -18.20 3.85 -12.78
N ILE A 103 -16.97 3.64 -12.24
CA ILE A 103 -15.77 3.35 -13.03
C ILE A 103 -15.14 2.02 -12.58
N PRO A 104 -14.37 1.34 -13.45
CA PRO A 104 -13.71 0.09 -13.08
C PRO A 104 -12.62 0.31 -12.01
N VAL A 105 -12.37 -0.76 -11.22
CA VAL A 105 -11.21 -0.86 -10.34
C VAL A 105 -10.34 -2.02 -10.78
N ILE A 106 -9.04 -1.77 -10.94
CA ILE A 106 -8.03 -2.78 -11.23
C ILE A 106 -7.12 -2.88 -10.03
N GLN A 107 -7.14 -4.04 -9.38
CA GLN A 107 -6.43 -4.21 -8.11
C GLN A 107 -5.11 -4.95 -8.28
N ASP A 108 -4.14 -4.59 -7.40
CA ASP A 108 -2.90 -5.32 -7.20
C ASP A 108 -1.98 -5.32 -8.43
N VAL A 109 -1.92 -4.18 -9.10
CA VAL A 109 -1.11 -3.97 -10.29
C VAL A 109 0.37 -3.94 -9.94
N THR A 110 1.19 -4.64 -10.71
CA THR A 110 2.65 -4.75 -10.53
C THR A 110 3.46 -4.06 -11.62
N SER A 111 2.83 -3.71 -12.73
CA SER A 111 3.50 -2.90 -13.77
C SER A 111 2.50 -2.07 -14.58
N MET A 112 2.96 -0.91 -15.06
CA MET A 112 2.23 -0.02 -15.97
C MET A 112 3.13 0.37 -17.12
N THR A 113 2.57 0.44 -18.33
CA THR A 113 3.29 0.82 -19.56
C THR A 113 2.47 1.83 -20.37
N GLU A 114 3.07 2.42 -21.41
CA GLU A 114 2.41 3.39 -22.30
C GLU A 114 0.99 2.97 -22.71
N GLY A 115 0.11 3.96 -22.85
CA GLY A 115 -1.31 3.74 -23.15
C GLY A 115 -2.10 3.20 -21.95
N ILE A 116 -1.55 3.32 -20.73
CA ILE A 116 -2.12 2.81 -19.47
C ILE A 116 -2.46 1.32 -19.60
N THR A 117 -1.50 0.53 -20.07
CA THR A 117 -1.58 -0.92 -20.01
C THR A 117 -0.99 -1.39 -18.69
N VAL A 118 -1.83 -2.02 -17.86
CA VAL A 118 -1.47 -2.50 -16.53
C VAL A 118 -1.38 -4.01 -16.51
N SER A 119 -0.45 -4.56 -15.73
CA SER A 119 -0.34 -6.01 -15.55
C SER A 119 -0.39 -6.37 -14.06
N ARG A 120 -1.02 -7.49 -13.77
CA ARG A 120 -1.14 -8.02 -12.41
C ARG A 120 -1.09 -9.55 -12.40
N PRO A 121 -0.56 -10.16 -11.33
CA PRO A 121 -0.63 -11.60 -11.17
C PRO A 121 -2.04 -12.04 -10.80
N ILE A 122 -2.50 -13.14 -11.39
CA ILE A 122 -3.75 -13.83 -11.07
C ILE A 122 -3.47 -15.30 -10.76
N TYR A 123 -4.46 -16.00 -10.16
CA TYR A 123 -4.33 -17.41 -9.76
C TYR A 123 -3.09 -17.67 -8.90
N SER A 124 -2.85 -16.83 -7.89
CA SER A 124 -1.67 -16.92 -7.00
C SER A 124 -0.34 -16.88 -7.77
N GLY A 125 -0.23 -15.97 -8.72
CA GLY A 125 0.98 -15.74 -9.51
C GLY A 125 1.22 -16.73 -10.66
N LYS A 126 0.29 -17.67 -10.91
CA LYS A 126 0.44 -18.65 -12.00
C LYS A 126 0.20 -18.08 -13.38
N ALA A 127 -0.47 -16.95 -13.48
CA ALA A 127 -0.71 -16.23 -14.73
C ALA A 127 -0.59 -14.72 -14.51
N MET A 128 -0.24 -14.01 -15.58
CA MET A 128 -0.26 -12.55 -15.62
C MET A 128 -1.44 -12.09 -16.47
N GLU A 129 -2.25 -11.20 -15.92
CA GLU A 129 -3.31 -10.53 -16.66
C GLU A 129 -2.81 -9.14 -17.09
N SER A 130 -2.99 -8.79 -18.36
CA SER A 130 -2.70 -7.45 -18.87
C SER A 130 -3.98 -6.80 -19.38
N LEU A 131 -4.25 -5.58 -18.94
CA LEU A 131 -5.46 -4.82 -19.23
C LEU A 131 -5.06 -3.44 -19.76
N THR A 132 -5.69 -2.97 -20.83
CA THR A 132 -5.54 -1.60 -21.30
C THR A 132 -6.72 -0.75 -20.84
N VAL A 133 -6.42 0.35 -20.17
CA VAL A 133 -7.42 1.29 -19.63
C VAL A 133 -7.73 2.32 -20.71
N THR A 134 -8.99 2.36 -21.16
CA THR A 134 -9.44 3.28 -22.24
C THR A 134 -10.29 4.46 -21.74
N GLY A 135 -10.54 4.54 -20.44
CA GLY A 135 -11.35 5.58 -19.78
C GLY A 135 -10.91 5.79 -18.35
N SER A 136 -11.78 6.38 -17.54
CA SER A 136 -11.49 6.58 -16.12
C SER A 136 -11.45 5.25 -15.37
N ALA A 137 -10.53 5.12 -14.42
CA ALA A 137 -10.36 3.92 -13.61
C ALA A 137 -9.69 4.21 -12.25
N VAL A 138 -9.95 3.36 -11.29
CA VAL A 138 -9.14 3.27 -10.07
C VAL A 138 -8.16 2.11 -10.24
N ILE A 139 -6.90 2.35 -9.94
CA ILE A 139 -5.83 1.36 -10.05
C ILE A 139 -5.12 1.28 -8.70
N THR A 140 -5.16 0.11 -8.05
CA THR A 140 -4.37 -0.08 -6.83
C THR A 140 -3.02 -0.69 -7.20
N LEU A 141 -1.93 -0.06 -6.76
CA LEU A 141 -0.57 -0.50 -7.06
C LEU A 141 0.00 -1.31 -5.89
N ARG A 142 0.62 -2.44 -6.23
CA ARG A 142 1.29 -3.28 -5.23
C ARG A 142 2.53 -2.54 -4.69
N PRO A 143 2.72 -2.45 -3.36
CA PRO A 143 3.93 -1.89 -2.77
C PRO A 143 5.20 -2.56 -3.32
N ASN A 144 6.29 -1.79 -3.43
CA ASN A 144 7.61 -2.21 -3.90
C ASN A 144 7.66 -2.78 -5.34
N SER A 145 6.63 -2.52 -6.16
CA SER A 145 6.60 -2.93 -7.58
C SER A 145 6.93 -1.78 -8.54
N PHE A 146 7.06 -0.57 -8.04
CA PHE A 146 7.32 0.63 -8.84
C PHE A 146 8.46 1.44 -8.23
N GLU A 147 9.23 2.10 -9.09
CA GLU A 147 10.28 3.01 -8.62
C GLU A 147 9.66 4.22 -7.91
N ALA A 148 10.26 4.60 -6.80
CA ALA A 148 9.87 5.78 -6.04
C ALA A 148 10.35 7.05 -6.74
N ALA A 149 9.49 8.06 -6.83
CA ALA A 149 9.91 9.39 -7.28
C ALA A 149 10.82 10.05 -6.25
N LEU A 150 11.78 10.85 -6.71
CA LEU A 150 12.72 11.59 -5.86
C LEU A 150 12.12 12.92 -5.40
N ALA A 151 12.63 13.47 -4.29
CA ALA A 151 12.25 14.79 -3.80
C ALA A 151 13.14 15.87 -4.46
N GLU A 152 12.59 16.62 -5.42
CA GLU A 152 13.28 17.74 -6.12
C GLU A 152 12.27 18.78 -6.65
N ASN A 153 11.10 18.92 -6.02
CA ASN A 153 10.01 19.76 -6.51
C ASN A 153 9.56 20.76 -5.42
N ASN A 154 8.68 21.67 -5.80
CA ASN A 154 7.95 22.58 -4.91
C ASN A 154 6.56 22.86 -5.49
N ALA A 155 5.71 21.85 -5.45
CA ALA A 155 4.35 21.94 -5.96
C ALA A 155 3.45 22.81 -5.08
N PRO A 156 2.46 23.52 -5.64
CA PRO A 156 1.51 24.30 -4.85
C PRO A 156 0.61 23.37 -4.00
N ILE A 157 0.34 23.79 -2.76
CA ILE A 157 -0.55 23.09 -1.84
C ILE A 157 -1.87 23.88 -1.76
N ASN A 158 -2.96 23.23 -2.11
CA ASN A 158 -4.31 23.73 -1.96
C ASN A 158 -4.99 23.06 -0.78
N VAL A 159 -5.48 23.86 0.18
CA VAL A 159 -6.21 23.33 1.34
C VAL A 159 -7.70 23.32 1.01
N VAL A 160 -8.36 22.19 1.26
CA VAL A 160 -9.79 21.99 1.02
C VAL A 160 -10.40 21.33 2.24
N ASP A 161 -11.50 21.88 2.74
CA ASP A 161 -12.28 21.28 3.81
C ASP A 161 -13.34 20.33 3.24
N GLN A 162 -13.42 19.13 3.78
CA GLN A 162 -14.41 18.12 3.41
C GLN A 162 -15.09 17.55 4.64
N SER A 163 -16.33 17.13 4.48
CA SER A 163 -17.08 16.47 5.53
C SER A 163 -17.81 15.25 5.00
N ALA A 164 -17.92 14.23 5.81
CA ALA A 164 -18.74 13.05 5.54
C ALA A 164 -19.23 12.45 6.86
N ASP A 165 -20.33 11.72 6.78
CA ASP A 165 -20.93 11.04 7.91
C ASP A 165 -20.13 9.77 8.24
N VAL A 166 -19.47 9.76 9.41
CA VAL A 166 -18.70 8.62 9.91
C VAL A 166 -19.66 7.65 10.60
N LYS A 167 -19.69 6.41 10.13
CA LYS A 167 -20.64 5.38 10.59
C LYS A 167 -20.03 4.35 11.53
N ILE A 168 -18.75 4.47 11.82
CA ILE A 168 -18.03 3.55 12.70
C ILE A 168 -17.60 4.26 13.98
N SER A 169 -17.38 3.48 15.05
CA SER A 169 -16.72 3.95 16.28
C SER A 169 -15.66 2.93 16.68
N ILE A 170 -14.50 3.41 17.13
CA ILE A 170 -13.45 2.56 17.67
C ILE A 170 -13.75 2.35 19.15
N GLN A 171 -14.05 1.11 19.55
CA GLN A 171 -14.27 0.76 20.97
C GLN A 171 -12.95 0.61 21.72
N GLU A 172 -11.93 0.02 21.07
CA GLU A 172 -10.62 -0.21 21.65
C GLU A 172 -9.57 -0.22 20.53
N ALA A 173 -8.51 0.56 20.71
CA ALA A 173 -7.34 0.52 19.83
C ALA A 173 -6.19 -0.19 20.56
N ILE A 174 -5.86 -1.41 20.16
CA ILE A 174 -4.72 -2.15 20.69
C ILE A 174 -3.49 -1.75 19.88
N ASN A 175 -2.82 -0.69 20.31
CA ASN A 175 -1.53 -0.30 19.75
C ASN A 175 -0.44 -1.25 20.30
N LYS A 176 -0.19 -2.31 19.60
CA LYS A 176 1.08 -3.03 19.75
C LYS A 176 2.11 -2.32 18.89
N ALA A 177 2.79 -1.33 19.45
CA ALA A 177 3.95 -0.74 18.81
C ALA A 177 4.91 -1.87 18.42
N SER A 178 5.12 -2.04 17.12
CA SER A 178 6.16 -2.91 16.61
C SER A 178 7.40 -2.03 16.48
N GLU A 179 8.44 -2.33 17.24
CA GLU A 179 9.75 -1.67 17.10
C GLU A 179 10.43 -2.04 15.78
N ARG A 180 9.87 -3.02 15.04
CA ARG A 180 10.43 -3.55 13.80
C ARG A 180 9.60 -3.16 12.59
N LEU A 181 10.30 -3.00 11.47
CA LEU A 181 9.74 -2.72 10.15
C LEU A 181 8.63 -3.73 9.78
N ASP A 182 7.54 -3.24 9.22
CA ASP A 182 6.46 -4.11 8.71
C ASP A 182 6.94 -4.87 7.47
N VAL A 183 6.55 -6.13 7.35
CA VAL A 183 6.94 -6.98 6.21
C VAL A 183 6.47 -6.42 4.86
N THR A 184 5.43 -5.62 4.82
CA THR A 184 4.93 -5.02 3.58
C THR A 184 5.77 -3.83 3.10
N GLU A 185 6.56 -3.23 3.99
CA GLU A 185 7.40 -2.06 3.72
C GLU A 185 8.88 -2.42 3.53
N ALA A 186 9.25 -3.63 3.95
CA ALA A 186 10.63 -4.06 3.99
C ALA A 186 11.19 -4.41 2.60
N ASP A 187 12.39 -3.93 2.32
CA ASP A 187 13.16 -4.33 1.13
C ASP A 187 13.81 -5.72 1.31
N ILE A 188 14.15 -6.07 2.55
CA ILE A 188 14.68 -7.39 2.91
C ILE A 188 13.77 -8.03 3.94
N ILE A 189 13.37 -9.28 3.71
CA ILE A 189 12.55 -10.05 4.65
C ILE A 189 13.25 -11.37 4.97
N ILE A 190 13.31 -11.70 6.27
CA ILE A 190 13.69 -13.04 6.73
C ILE A 190 12.48 -13.68 7.40
N SER A 191 12.02 -14.81 6.89
CA SER A 191 10.79 -15.46 7.37
C SER A 191 11.05 -16.85 7.91
N GLY A 192 10.43 -17.15 9.05
CA GLY A 192 10.48 -18.44 9.71
C GLY A 192 9.27 -19.32 9.42
N GLY A 193 9.51 -20.59 9.21
CA GLY A 193 8.49 -21.64 9.11
C GLY A 193 8.58 -22.66 10.23
N ARG A 194 7.69 -23.66 10.22
CA ARG A 194 7.63 -24.72 11.22
C ARG A 194 8.93 -25.54 11.32
N GLY A 195 9.73 -25.56 10.25
CA GLY A 195 11.05 -26.20 10.28
C GLY A 195 12.07 -25.55 11.24
N MET A 196 11.75 -24.38 11.81
CA MET A 196 12.54 -23.77 12.90
C MET A 196 12.48 -24.59 14.21
N GLY A 197 11.50 -25.48 14.34
CA GLY A 197 11.34 -26.37 15.47
C GLY A 197 10.54 -25.81 16.63
N THR A 198 10.92 -24.64 17.16
CA THR A 198 10.24 -23.95 18.26
C THR A 198 10.21 -22.45 18.07
N ILE A 199 9.33 -21.77 18.83
CA ILE A 199 9.19 -20.30 18.76
C ILE A 199 10.45 -19.59 19.24
N GLU A 200 11.17 -20.16 20.20
CA GLU A 200 12.40 -19.57 20.76
C GLU A 200 13.48 -19.40 19.67
N ASN A 201 13.50 -20.26 18.67
CA ASN A 201 14.45 -20.18 17.57
C ASN A 201 14.21 -18.98 16.65
N PHE A 202 13.06 -18.28 16.76
CA PHE A 202 12.83 -17.04 16.04
C PHE A 202 13.77 -15.91 16.50
N SER A 203 14.30 -15.98 17.73
CA SER A 203 15.32 -15.03 18.19
C SER A 203 16.53 -14.96 17.26
N HIS A 204 16.93 -16.08 16.66
CA HIS A 204 18.05 -16.08 15.69
C HIS A 204 17.70 -15.32 14.41
N LEU A 205 16.43 -15.43 13.94
CA LEU A 205 16.00 -14.65 12.77
C LEU A 205 15.93 -13.17 13.11
N GLU A 206 15.50 -12.82 14.32
CA GLU A 206 15.41 -11.48 14.82
C GLU A 206 16.79 -10.81 14.92
N GLU A 207 17.80 -11.53 15.44
CA GLU A 207 19.19 -11.05 15.52
C GLU A 207 19.78 -10.80 14.12
N ILE A 208 19.51 -11.70 13.16
CA ILE A 208 19.97 -11.53 11.78
C ILE A 208 19.24 -10.33 11.15
N ALA A 209 17.92 -10.24 11.32
CA ALA A 209 17.12 -9.14 10.79
C ALA A 209 17.61 -7.78 11.28
N ASP A 210 17.91 -7.66 12.59
CA ASP A 210 18.45 -6.43 13.18
C ASP A 210 19.83 -6.07 12.59
N THR A 211 20.62 -7.06 12.23
CA THR A 211 21.97 -6.84 11.65
C THR A 211 21.91 -6.33 10.21
N ILE A 212 20.95 -6.82 9.41
CA ILE A 212 20.85 -6.51 7.98
C ILE A 212 19.71 -5.52 7.63
N GLY A 213 19.01 -5.00 8.64
CA GLY A 213 17.87 -4.09 8.44
C GLY A 213 16.65 -4.76 7.81
N ALA A 214 16.42 -6.05 8.08
CA ALA A 214 15.32 -6.83 7.52
C ALA A 214 14.08 -6.82 8.43
N ALA A 215 12.90 -7.00 7.82
CA ALA A 215 11.71 -7.37 8.58
C ALA A 215 11.67 -8.87 8.86
N VAL A 216 11.03 -9.25 9.97
CA VAL A 216 10.82 -10.67 10.32
C VAL A 216 9.41 -11.10 9.94
N GLY A 217 9.32 -12.06 9.04
CA GLY A 217 8.08 -12.67 8.60
C GLY A 217 7.86 -14.07 9.19
N ALA A 218 6.65 -14.60 9.03
CA ALA A 218 6.27 -15.92 9.48
C ALA A 218 5.35 -16.63 8.49
N SER A 219 5.46 -17.94 8.39
CA SER A 219 4.48 -18.75 7.67
C SER A 219 3.19 -18.89 8.48
N ARG A 220 2.06 -19.15 7.82
CA ARG A 220 0.76 -19.36 8.46
C ARG A 220 0.84 -20.45 9.54
N ALA A 221 1.54 -21.56 9.29
CA ALA A 221 1.66 -22.65 10.25
C ALA A 221 2.24 -22.21 11.61
N VAL A 222 3.21 -21.31 11.57
CA VAL A 222 3.83 -20.75 12.78
C VAL A 222 2.91 -19.77 13.49
N VAL A 223 2.18 -18.96 12.75
CA VAL A 223 1.20 -18.02 13.31
C VAL A 223 0.08 -18.79 14.03
N ASP A 224 -0.47 -19.81 13.38
CA ASP A 224 -1.59 -20.61 13.92
C ASP A 224 -1.15 -21.51 15.09
N GLU A 225 0.02 -22.16 15.01
CA GLU A 225 0.46 -23.15 15.99
C GLU A 225 1.21 -22.53 17.19
N TRP A 226 1.99 -21.45 16.97
CA TRP A 226 2.85 -20.85 18.00
C TRP A 226 2.34 -19.48 18.48
N GLY A 227 1.20 -19.01 17.95
CA GLY A 227 0.60 -17.73 18.36
C GLY A 227 1.42 -16.50 17.95
N MET A 228 2.22 -16.60 16.90
CA MET A 228 2.95 -15.45 16.36
C MET A 228 1.99 -14.40 15.86
N PRO A 229 2.36 -13.09 15.92
CA PRO A 229 1.48 -12.02 15.47
C PRO A 229 1.07 -12.16 14.00
N HIS A 230 -0.22 -12.09 13.70
CA HIS A 230 -0.75 -12.22 12.34
C HIS A 230 -0.17 -11.19 11.36
N ARG A 231 0.28 -10.02 11.85
CA ARG A 231 0.95 -9.01 11.03
C ARG A 231 2.28 -9.49 10.40
N MET A 232 2.90 -10.53 10.95
CA MET A 232 4.12 -11.15 10.41
C MET A 232 3.81 -12.21 9.36
N GLN A 233 2.54 -12.62 9.21
CA GLN A 233 2.19 -13.68 8.30
C GLN A 233 2.32 -13.23 6.85
N VAL A 234 3.17 -13.94 6.08
CA VAL A 234 3.29 -13.80 4.63
C VAL A 234 2.58 -14.97 3.94
N GLY A 235 1.78 -14.66 2.94
CA GLY A 235 1.06 -15.66 2.15
C GLY A 235 -0.35 -15.23 1.77
N GLN A 236 -1.08 -16.11 1.10
CA GLN A 236 -2.42 -15.89 0.55
C GLN A 236 -3.44 -15.32 1.56
N THR A 237 -3.37 -15.75 2.81
CA THR A 237 -4.26 -15.30 3.90
C THR A 237 -3.58 -14.34 4.86
N GLY A 238 -2.35 -13.96 4.58
CA GLY A 238 -1.56 -12.98 5.31
C GLY A 238 -1.30 -11.76 4.44
N LYS A 239 -0.09 -11.23 4.58
CA LYS A 239 0.38 -10.08 3.81
C LYS A 239 1.01 -10.52 2.49
N THR A 240 0.80 -9.73 1.45
CA THR A 240 1.52 -9.84 0.19
C THR A 240 2.70 -8.86 0.24
N VAL A 241 3.89 -9.37 -0.10
CA VAL A 241 5.17 -8.65 -0.01
C VAL A 241 5.91 -8.72 -1.34
N THR A 242 6.74 -7.74 -1.63
CA THR A 242 7.59 -7.67 -2.82
C THR A 242 8.97 -7.12 -2.44
N PRO A 243 9.74 -7.83 -1.59
CA PRO A 243 11.07 -7.41 -1.21
C PRO A 243 12.08 -7.68 -2.33
N SER A 244 13.23 -6.98 -2.33
CA SER A 244 14.37 -7.30 -3.18
C SER A 244 15.03 -8.62 -2.77
N LEU A 245 14.94 -8.98 -1.48
CA LEU A 245 15.46 -10.25 -0.96
C LEU A 245 14.50 -10.87 0.06
N TYR A 246 14.10 -12.10 -0.20
CA TYR A 246 13.31 -12.91 0.74
C TYR A 246 14.08 -14.16 1.17
N ILE A 247 14.42 -14.24 2.46
CA ILE A 247 15.13 -15.38 3.05
C ILE A 247 14.12 -16.25 3.78
N ALA A 248 13.87 -17.46 3.27
CA ALA A 248 12.92 -18.43 3.84
C ALA A 248 13.66 -19.49 4.66
N VAL A 249 13.40 -19.55 5.96
CA VAL A 249 14.06 -20.50 6.88
C VAL A 249 13.03 -21.46 7.47
N GLY A 250 13.21 -22.75 7.22
CA GLY A 250 12.29 -23.78 7.71
C GLY A 250 10.86 -23.70 7.12
N ILE A 251 10.69 -23.07 5.97
CA ILE A 251 9.42 -22.93 5.24
C ILE A 251 9.33 -24.02 4.17
N SER A 252 8.16 -24.65 4.05
CA SER A 252 7.95 -25.78 3.12
C SER A 252 7.79 -25.38 1.65
N GLY A 253 7.62 -24.08 1.34
CA GLY A 253 7.37 -23.61 -0.02
C GLY A 253 5.96 -23.96 -0.53
N ALA A 254 4.98 -24.09 0.38
CA ALA A 254 3.59 -24.30 -0.02
C ALA A 254 3.09 -23.13 -0.88
N ILE A 255 2.26 -23.45 -1.88
CA ILE A 255 1.74 -22.46 -2.85
C ILE A 255 1.01 -21.29 -2.19
N GLN A 256 0.40 -21.53 -1.02
CA GLN A 256 -0.27 -20.51 -0.24
C GLN A 256 0.71 -19.49 0.36
N HIS A 257 1.94 -19.91 0.66
CA HIS A 257 3.00 -19.00 1.11
C HIS A 257 3.57 -18.20 -0.07
N LEU A 258 3.86 -18.89 -1.18
CA LEU A 258 4.36 -18.27 -2.41
C LEU A 258 3.38 -17.26 -3.00
N ALA A 259 2.07 -17.43 -2.80
CA ALA A 259 1.05 -16.49 -3.23
C ALA A 259 1.12 -15.10 -2.55
N GLY A 260 1.91 -14.98 -1.50
CA GLY A 260 2.17 -13.71 -0.80
C GLY A 260 3.47 -13.02 -1.23
N MET A 261 4.11 -13.51 -2.29
CA MET A 261 5.39 -12.98 -2.80
C MET A 261 5.28 -12.55 -4.25
#